data_612c807818b589e418d92f494daeab8c
#
_entry.id   612c807818b589e418d92f494daeab8c
#
_cell.length_a   1.000
_cell.length_b   1.000
_cell.length_c   1.000
_cell.angle_alpha   90.00
_cell.angle_beta   90.00
_cell.angle_gamma   90.00
#
_symmetry.space_group_name_H-M   'P 1'
#
loop_
_entity.id
_entity.type
_entity.pdbx_description
1 polymer ?
#
loop_
_entity_poly.entity_id
_entity_poly.type
_entity_poly.pdbx_seq_one_letter_code
_entity_poly.pdbx_strand_id
1 'polypeptide(L)'
;MHLHLDPVGGVAGDMFCAAILDAFPDYIEGLRRSVIVLHPPDGWTVDLEACTHPVSGRRFGVHLPRRPISPSRTWGDIRAMLERAPLQPGVTKHALAIFGHLAEAEAVVHSSHVDEVHFHEVGGWDSIIDIVGAAYLIDRLGIVSASCGSLPWGGGLVQSMHGVLPIPAPATLRLLEGFQWHDDGVIGERVTPTGAAILRYLVSAGDVRGKLRTHGVGFGTRSLGAIPNCLRVMIFEAPLASLPGERLIELAFEVDDQTPEDLAQALDRLRALEGVLNVLTVPAVGKAGRLTNGVRLLLRPEQLQFLIDACFRETTTIGLRWHVVDRAKLPRQAMEIEVAGRRLEVKVVERPGGRTAKVEARSLQDEARVVERQRLRTLGQKAALGESDCDE
;
A
#
# COMPACT_ATOMS: atom_id res chain seq x y z
N MET A 1 10.14 -1.97 -8.16
CA MET A 1 10.81 -2.84 -7.18
C MET A 1 9.96 -2.97 -5.93
N HIS A 2 10.06 -4.06 -5.17
CA HIS A 2 9.49 -4.18 -3.82
C HIS A 2 10.59 -3.90 -2.78
N LEU A 3 10.27 -3.07 -1.79
CA LEU A 3 11.16 -2.72 -0.69
C LEU A 3 10.65 -3.36 0.60
N HIS A 4 11.48 -4.13 1.29
CA HIS A 4 11.19 -4.58 2.64
C HIS A 4 12.09 -3.85 3.64
N LEU A 5 11.47 -3.26 4.66
CA LEU A 5 12.14 -2.55 5.74
C LEU A 5 12.17 -3.45 6.98
N ASP A 6 13.36 -3.67 7.52
CA ASP A 6 13.60 -4.44 8.72
C ASP A 6 14.18 -3.53 9.81
N PRO A 7 13.35 -3.03 10.74
CA PRO A 7 13.72 -2.01 11.71
C PRO A 7 14.43 -2.59 12.93
N VAL A 8 15.63 -3.16 12.76
CA VAL A 8 16.42 -3.76 13.84
C VAL A 8 16.63 -2.79 15.01
N GLY A 9 17.12 -1.61 14.72
CA GLY A 9 17.32 -0.52 15.69
C GLY A 9 16.16 0.46 15.77
N GLY A 10 15.33 0.49 14.75
CA GLY A 10 14.24 1.44 14.58
C GLY A 10 14.19 2.03 13.19
N VAL A 11 13.46 3.14 13.02
CA VAL A 11 13.30 3.83 11.74
C VAL A 11 13.36 5.35 11.94
N ALA A 12 14.24 5.99 11.19
CA ALA A 12 14.34 7.45 11.08
C ALA A 12 14.61 7.84 9.62
N GLY A 13 14.41 9.10 9.26
CA GLY A 13 14.59 9.58 7.90
C GLY A 13 16.03 9.40 7.41
N ASP A 14 17.01 9.76 8.23
CA ASP A 14 18.45 9.57 7.99
C ASP A 14 18.81 8.08 7.82
N MET A 15 18.27 7.21 8.67
CA MET A 15 18.47 5.75 8.57
C MET A 15 17.92 5.18 7.27
N PHE A 16 16.76 5.67 6.83
CA PHE A 16 16.17 5.25 5.54
C PHE A 16 17.05 5.67 4.37
N CYS A 17 17.47 6.94 4.34
CA CYS A 17 18.38 7.44 3.30
C CYS A 17 19.72 6.68 3.32
N ALA A 18 20.29 6.47 4.49
CA ALA A 18 21.55 5.73 4.66
C ALA A 18 21.42 4.29 4.12
N ALA A 19 20.34 3.57 4.47
CA ALA A 19 20.16 2.18 4.07
C ALA A 19 20.00 2.03 2.55
N ILE A 20 19.26 2.93 1.91
CA ILE A 20 19.13 2.92 0.44
C ILE A 20 20.45 3.31 -0.22
N LEU A 21 21.18 4.31 0.30
CA LEU A 21 22.47 4.73 -0.23
C LEU A 21 23.60 3.73 0.04
N ASP A 22 23.47 2.86 1.03
CA ASP A 22 24.39 1.73 1.20
C ASP A 22 24.24 0.71 0.07
N ALA A 23 23.00 0.44 -0.35
CA ALA A 23 22.72 -0.42 -1.49
C ALA A 23 23.03 0.23 -2.87
N PHE A 24 22.91 1.58 -2.97
CA PHE A 24 23.05 2.36 -4.20
C PHE A 24 23.81 3.67 -3.94
N PRO A 25 25.13 3.62 -3.68
CA PRO A 25 25.91 4.80 -3.29
C PRO A 25 25.94 5.89 -4.36
N ASP A 26 25.81 5.54 -5.63
CA ASP A 26 25.83 6.50 -6.74
C ASP A 26 24.65 7.48 -6.73
N TYR A 27 23.60 7.21 -5.94
CA TYR A 27 22.44 8.10 -5.87
C TYR A 27 22.65 9.33 -4.97
N ILE A 28 23.73 9.39 -4.20
CA ILE A 28 24.03 10.53 -3.30
C ILE A 28 24.07 11.88 -4.01
N GLU A 29 24.65 11.93 -5.21
CA GLU A 29 24.78 13.19 -5.96
C GLU A 29 23.43 13.68 -6.51
N GLY A 30 22.55 12.76 -6.88
CA GLY A 30 21.17 13.10 -7.26
C GLY A 30 20.34 13.59 -6.09
N LEU A 31 20.52 12.97 -4.91
CA LEU A 31 19.90 13.43 -3.66
C LEU A 31 20.35 14.85 -3.33
N ARG A 32 21.66 15.14 -3.36
CA ARG A 32 22.21 16.49 -3.13
C ARG A 32 21.62 17.52 -4.08
N ARG A 33 21.47 17.19 -5.37
CA ARG A 33 20.83 18.07 -6.36
C ARG A 33 19.37 18.34 -6.04
N SER A 34 18.65 17.36 -5.54
CA SER A 34 17.24 17.54 -5.14
C SER A 34 17.08 18.41 -3.89
N VAL A 35 18.09 18.44 -3.03
CA VAL A 35 18.10 19.31 -1.84
C VAL A 35 18.50 20.73 -2.16
N ILE A 36 19.56 20.93 -3.00
CA ILE A 36 20.11 22.27 -3.28
C ILE A 36 19.09 23.21 -3.91
N VAL A 37 18.16 22.70 -4.69
CA VAL A 37 17.12 23.51 -5.33
C VAL A 37 16.05 24.06 -4.36
N LEU A 38 16.07 23.60 -3.11
CA LEU A 38 15.25 24.13 -2.02
C LEU A 38 15.90 25.31 -1.31
N HIS A 39 17.11 25.70 -1.69
CA HIS A 39 17.89 26.77 -1.09
C HIS A 39 18.12 26.57 0.43
N PRO A 40 18.73 25.44 0.85
CA PRO A 40 19.09 25.24 2.24
C PRO A 40 20.11 26.32 2.69
N PRO A 41 20.30 26.51 4.02
CA PRO A 41 21.23 27.53 4.54
C PRO A 41 22.65 27.35 3.99
N ASP A 42 23.32 28.45 3.65
CA ASP A 42 24.70 28.41 3.16
C ASP A 42 25.61 27.61 4.10
N GLY A 43 26.45 26.75 3.52
CA GLY A 43 27.38 25.90 4.27
C GLY A 43 26.75 24.59 4.77
N TRP A 44 25.52 24.24 4.33
CA TRP A 44 24.97 22.90 4.54
C TRP A 44 25.79 21.84 3.80
N THR A 45 25.92 20.67 4.38
CA THR A 45 26.50 19.51 3.72
C THR A 45 25.78 18.24 4.08
N VAL A 46 25.85 17.27 3.19
CA VAL A 46 25.41 15.90 3.42
C VAL A 46 26.59 14.98 3.18
N ASP A 47 26.86 14.10 4.12
CA ASP A 47 27.87 13.07 4.00
C ASP A 47 27.26 11.66 4.11
N LEU A 48 28.05 10.67 3.73
CA LEU A 48 27.69 9.26 3.79
C LEU A 48 28.90 8.50 4.36
N GLU A 49 28.91 8.37 5.67
CA GLU A 49 30.01 7.72 6.39
C GLU A 49 29.88 6.19 6.34
N ALA A 50 31.02 5.49 6.23
CA ALA A 50 31.06 4.05 6.36
C ALA A 50 31.02 3.63 7.84
N CYS A 51 30.13 2.71 8.18
CA CYS A 51 30.07 2.06 9.49
C CYS A 51 30.43 0.58 9.33
N THR A 52 31.25 0.05 10.25
CA THR A 52 31.78 -1.33 10.15
C THR A 52 31.42 -2.23 11.32
N HIS A 53 30.78 -1.70 12.36
CA HIS A 53 30.43 -2.44 13.57
C HIS A 53 28.97 -2.19 13.98
N PRO A 54 28.25 -3.24 14.38
CA PRO A 54 28.59 -4.67 14.38
C PRO A 54 28.47 -5.31 13.00
N VAL A 55 27.87 -4.60 12.03
CA VAL A 55 27.75 -4.98 10.63
C VAL A 55 28.17 -3.81 9.74
N SER A 56 28.56 -4.09 8.51
CA SER A 56 28.86 -3.03 7.54
C SER A 56 27.59 -2.33 7.09
N GLY A 57 27.69 -1.01 6.88
CA GLY A 57 26.59 -0.18 6.40
C GLY A 57 27.02 1.28 6.30
N ARG A 58 26.06 2.17 6.21
CA ARG A 58 26.28 3.62 6.08
C ARG A 58 25.54 4.41 7.15
N ARG A 59 26.05 5.61 7.42
CA ARG A 59 25.34 6.66 8.16
C ARG A 59 25.19 7.87 7.24
N PHE A 60 23.99 8.40 7.18
CA PHE A 60 23.66 9.62 6.45
C PHE A 60 23.69 10.78 7.43
N GLY A 61 24.64 11.71 7.22
CA GLY A 61 24.82 12.89 8.06
C GLY A 61 24.34 14.14 7.37
N VAL A 62 23.51 14.94 8.05
CA VAL A 62 23.11 16.28 7.63
C VAL A 62 23.81 17.29 8.53
N HIS A 63 24.68 18.12 7.97
CA HIS A 63 25.39 19.16 8.68
C HIS A 63 24.84 20.52 8.29
N LEU A 64 24.39 21.26 9.28
CA LEU A 64 23.87 22.61 9.13
C LEU A 64 24.76 23.61 9.84
N PRO A 65 24.95 24.84 9.31
CA PRO A 65 25.71 25.86 9.99
C PRO A 65 25.09 26.19 11.35
N ARG A 66 25.92 26.44 12.36
CA ARG A 66 25.49 26.92 13.67
C ARG A 66 24.92 28.33 13.55
N ARG A 67 23.62 28.44 13.30
CA ARG A 67 22.84 29.67 13.34
C ARG A 67 21.66 29.50 14.28
N PRO A 68 21.12 30.61 14.86
CA PRO A 68 20.01 30.52 15.77
C PRO A 68 18.81 29.86 15.09
N ILE A 69 18.07 29.13 15.89
CA ILE A 69 16.85 28.37 15.67
C ILE A 69 16.12 28.77 14.38
N SER A 70 16.06 27.86 13.43
CA SER A 70 15.19 28.02 12.25
C SER A 70 13.77 28.37 12.74
N PRO A 71 13.10 29.37 12.16
CA PRO A 71 11.73 29.66 12.53
C PRO A 71 10.88 28.38 12.31
N SER A 72 9.97 28.10 13.24
CA SER A 72 8.95 27.09 13.06
C SER A 72 8.27 27.33 11.70
N ARG A 73 8.24 26.28 10.84
CA ARG A 73 7.56 26.35 9.55
C ARG A 73 6.17 25.73 9.66
N THR A 74 5.23 26.35 8.99
CA THR A 74 3.91 25.75 8.82
C THR A 74 3.94 24.69 7.72
N TRP A 75 2.96 23.80 7.71
CA TRP A 75 2.74 22.91 6.57
C TRP A 75 2.59 23.69 5.27
N GLY A 76 1.87 24.81 5.29
CA GLY A 76 1.71 25.69 4.13
C GLY A 76 3.03 26.20 3.58
N ASP A 77 3.98 26.58 4.45
CA ASP A 77 5.32 27.04 4.05
C ASP A 77 6.12 25.94 3.35
N ILE A 78 6.11 24.72 3.92
CA ILE A 78 6.83 23.57 3.35
C ILE A 78 6.20 23.15 2.03
N ARG A 79 4.86 23.08 1.96
CA ARG A 79 4.13 22.79 0.73
C ARG A 79 4.49 23.77 -0.38
N ALA A 80 4.40 25.07 -0.10
CA ALA A 80 4.72 26.11 -1.06
C ALA A 80 6.20 26.05 -1.51
N MET A 81 7.12 25.73 -0.61
CA MET A 81 8.54 25.56 -0.95
C MET A 81 8.74 24.36 -1.90
N LEU A 82 8.12 23.20 -1.64
CA LEU A 82 8.24 22.00 -2.47
C LEU A 82 7.59 22.17 -3.84
N GLU A 83 6.44 22.87 -3.92
CA GLU A 83 5.72 23.13 -5.17
C GLU A 83 6.42 24.14 -6.09
N ARG A 84 7.14 25.12 -5.50
CA ARG A 84 7.89 26.14 -6.26
C ARG A 84 9.26 25.68 -6.71
N ALA A 85 9.86 24.72 -6.01
CA ALA A 85 11.20 24.24 -6.33
C ALA A 85 11.19 23.44 -7.64
N PRO A 86 12.25 23.57 -8.48
CA PRO A 86 12.38 22.82 -9.72
C PRO A 86 12.80 21.35 -9.46
N LEU A 87 12.03 20.67 -8.60
CA LEU A 87 12.18 19.24 -8.33
C LEU A 87 11.60 18.41 -9.48
N GLN A 88 12.06 17.17 -9.61
CA GLN A 88 11.40 16.21 -10.51
C GLN A 88 9.97 15.95 -10.02
N PRO A 89 8.96 15.83 -10.93
CA PRO A 89 7.56 15.69 -10.52
C PRO A 89 7.29 14.52 -9.56
N GLY A 90 7.99 13.39 -9.73
CA GLY A 90 7.91 12.25 -8.82
C GLY A 90 8.42 12.59 -7.42
N VAL A 91 9.55 13.28 -7.33
CA VAL A 91 10.13 13.71 -6.03
C VAL A 91 9.18 14.66 -5.29
N THR A 92 8.65 15.66 -6.01
CA THR A 92 7.64 16.58 -5.43
C THR A 92 6.44 15.82 -4.90
N LYS A 93 5.88 14.90 -5.69
CA LYS A 93 4.74 14.08 -5.31
C LYS A 93 5.01 13.28 -4.03
N HIS A 94 6.14 12.60 -3.97
CA HIS A 94 6.52 11.78 -2.82
C HIS A 94 6.75 12.63 -1.57
N ALA A 95 7.49 13.74 -1.70
CA ALA A 95 7.78 14.63 -0.57
C ALA A 95 6.50 15.26 0.00
N LEU A 96 5.61 15.78 -0.86
CA LEU A 96 4.32 16.33 -0.45
C LEU A 96 3.45 15.30 0.27
N ALA A 97 3.42 14.05 -0.20
CA ALA A 97 2.64 13.00 0.43
C ALA A 97 3.19 12.61 1.81
N ILE A 98 4.51 12.48 1.96
CA ILE A 98 5.16 12.16 3.25
C ILE A 98 4.91 13.28 4.26
N PHE A 99 5.13 14.53 3.89
CA PHE A 99 4.84 15.68 4.76
C PHE A 99 3.34 15.84 5.05
N GLY A 100 2.47 15.52 4.08
CA GLY A 100 1.01 15.52 4.27
C GLY A 100 0.58 14.58 5.41
N HIS A 101 1.14 13.36 5.45
CA HIS A 101 0.86 12.42 6.56
C HIS A 101 1.33 12.97 7.91
N LEU A 102 2.50 13.64 7.95
CA LEU A 102 2.95 14.31 9.18
C LEU A 102 1.99 15.41 9.61
N ALA A 103 1.56 16.26 8.66
CA ALA A 103 0.65 17.36 8.94
C ALA A 103 -0.72 16.86 9.45
N GLU A 104 -1.25 15.81 8.85
CA GLU A 104 -2.49 15.15 9.30
C GLU A 104 -2.37 14.61 10.73
N ALA A 105 -1.24 13.94 11.04
CA ALA A 105 -1.01 13.38 12.37
C ALA A 105 -0.87 14.49 13.43
N GLU A 106 -0.10 15.53 13.15
CA GLU A 106 0.09 16.68 14.05
C GLU A 106 -1.22 17.47 14.25
N ALA A 107 -2.01 17.65 13.18
CA ALA A 107 -3.32 18.31 13.27
C ALA A 107 -4.24 17.62 14.29
N VAL A 108 -4.27 16.29 14.27
CA VAL A 108 -5.05 15.50 15.21
C VAL A 108 -4.52 15.65 16.65
N VAL A 109 -3.20 15.55 16.83
CA VAL A 109 -2.56 15.67 18.14
C VAL A 109 -2.80 17.04 18.76
N HIS A 110 -2.77 18.10 17.96
CA HIS A 110 -2.94 19.48 18.40
C HIS A 110 -4.38 19.99 18.29
N SER A 111 -5.33 19.17 17.81
CA SER A 111 -6.72 19.57 17.58
C SER A 111 -6.82 20.85 16.75
N SER A 112 -5.98 20.96 15.72
CA SER A 112 -5.88 22.11 14.81
C SER A 112 -6.26 21.72 13.38
N HIS A 113 -6.45 22.72 12.51
CA HIS A 113 -6.64 22.47 11.08
C HIS A 113 -5.30 22.10 10.42
N VAL A 114 -5.31 21.19 9.45
CA VAL A 114 -4.08 20.70 8.80
C VAL A 114 -3.23 21.82 8.20
N ASP A 115 -3.86 22.80 7.58
CA ASP A 115 -3.15 23.95 6.97
C ASP A 115 -2.52 24.90 8.00
N GLU A 116 -2.95 24.84 9.27
CA GLU A 116 -2.45 25.66 10.38
C GLU A 116 -1.39 24.95 11.22
N VAL A 117 -1.05 23.70 10.88
CA VAL A 117 -0.04 22.92 11.61
C VAL A 117 1.30 23.61 11.54
N HIS A 118 1.89 23.87 12.72
CA HIS A 118 3.26 24.29 12.87
C HIS A 118 4.15 23.11 13.20
N PHE A 119 5.13 22.86 12.34
CA PHE A 119 6.12 21.83 12.57
C PHE A 119 7.22 22.34 13.48
N HIS A 120 7.11 22.04 14.76
CA HIS A 120 8.10 22.47 15.76
C HIS A 120 9.40 21.67 15.70
N GLU A 121 9.32 20.38 15.40
CA GLU A 121 10.45 19.46 15.33
C GLU A 121 10.80 19.09 13.88
N VAL A 122 9.79 18.71 13.10
CA VAL A 122 9.99 18.22 11.72
C VAL A 122 10.03 19.34 10.67
N GLY A 123 9.88 20.61 11.07
CA GLY A 123 10.03 21.79 10.21
C GLY A 123 11.50 22.25 10.02
N GLY A 124 12.43 21.61 10.69
CA GLY A 124 13.87 21.86 10.54
C GLY A 124 14.42 21.39 9.21
N TRP A 125 15.56 21.96 8.82
CA TRP A 125 16.21 21.59 7.57
C TRP A 125 16.72 20.15 7.55
N ASP A 126 17.08 19.58 8.67
CA ASP A 126 17.44 18.18 8.83
C ASP A 126 16.30 17.26 8.37
N SER A 127 15.10 17.48 8.91
CA SER A 127 13.90 16.70 8.52
C SER A 127 13.49 16.94 7.07
N ILE A 128 13.63 18.19 6.57
CA ILE A 128 13.33 18.50 5.16
C ILE A 128 14.29 17.76 4.23
N ILE A 129 15.57 17.74 4.56
CA ILE A 129 16.60 17.04 3.77
C ILE A 129 16.36 15.53 3.80
N ASP A 130 16.03 14.97 4.96
CA ASP A 130 15.71 13.56 5.12
C ASP A 130 14.50 13.15 4.26
N ILE A 131 13.41 13.91 4.32
CA ILE A 131 12.16 13.58 3.59
C ILE A 131 12.35 13.79 2.08
N VAL A 132 12.98 14.88 1.65
CA VAL A 132 13.24 15.11 0.22
C VAL A 132 14.25 14.11 -0.31
N GLY A 133 15.27 13.75 0.48
CA GLY A 133 16.21 12.68 0.17
C GLY A 133 15.50 11.33 0.01
N ALA A 134 14.64 10.97 0.95
CA ALA A 134 13.81 9.76 0.87
C ALA A 134 12.91 9.78 -0.38
N ALA A 135 12.23 10.90 -0.65
CA ALA A 135 11.39 11.08 -1.83
C ALA A 135 12.16 10.89 -3.14
N TYR A 136 13.37 11.44 -3.24
CA TYR A 136 14.26 11.23 -4.38
C TYR A 136 14.63 9.75 -4.55
N LEU A 137 15.02 9.08 -3.48
CA LEU A 137 15.41 7.68 -3.52
C LEU A 137 14.24 6.75 -3.88
N ILE A 138 13.04 7.05 -3.38
CA ILE A 138 11.79 6.33 -3.71
C ILE A 138 11.50 6.46 -5.21
N ASP A 139 11.53 7.68 -5.75
CA ASP A 139 11.29 7.95 -7.17
C ASP A 139 12.34 7.26 -8.05
N ARG A 140 13.61 7.41 -7.70
CA ARG A 140 14.73 6.86 -8.47
C ARG A 140 14.73 5.34 -8.54
N LEU A 141 14.33 4.67 -7.47
CA LEU A 141 14.22 3.20 -7.41
C LEU A 141 12.95 2.67 -8.08
N GLY A 142 11.95 3.50 -8.35
CA GLY A 142 10.66 3.04 -8.88
C GLY A 142 10.02 2.03 -7.93
N ILE A 143 9.96 2.36 -6.63
CA ILE A 143 9.33 1.49 -5.63
C ILE A 143 7.83 1.45 -5.88
N VAL A 144 7.31 0.27 -6.17
CA VAL A 144 5.87 0.06 -6.46
C VAL A 144 5.12 -0.54 -5.27
N SER A 145 5.84 -1.14 -4.31
CA SER A 145 5.28 -1.69 -3.09
C SER A 145 6.35 -1.78 -2.00
N ALA A 146 5.94 -1.68 -0.76
CA ALA A 146 6.82 -1.88 0.38
C ALA A 146 6.12 -2.64 1.50
N SER A 147 6.93 -3.34 2.30
CA SER A 147 6.52 -4.02 3.52
C SER A 147 7.49 -3.67 4.66
N CYS A 148 7.04 -3.82 5.89
CA CYS A 148 7.84 -3.53 7.06
C CYS A 148 7.72 -4.68 8.06
N GLY A 149 8.83 -5.03 8.69
CA GLY A 149 8.85 -5.90 9.86
C GLY A 149 8.16 -5.25 11.06
N SER A 150 8.07 -5.99 12.17
CA SER A 150 7.54 -5.46 13.43
C SER A 150 8.42 -4.32 13.94
N LEU A 151 7.79 -3.22 14.37
CA LEU A 151 8.46 -2.02 14.86
C LEU A 151 8.88 -2.16 16.32
N PRO A 152 10.11 -1.78 16.71
CA PRO A 152 10.50 -1.79 18.09
C PRO A 152 9.80 -0.66 18.86
N TRP A 153 9.24 -1.00 20.04
CA TRP A 153 8.44 -0.10 20.83
C TRP A 153 9.24 1.11 21.35
N GLY A 154 10.45 0.85 21.84
CA GLY A 154 11.20 1.84 22.58
C GLY A 154 10.58 2.11 23.96
N GLY A 155 10.77 3.31 24.48
CA GLY A 155 10.17 3.69 25.75
C GLY A 155 10.90 4.82 26.46
N GLY A 156 10.33 5.29 27.55
CA GLY A 156 10.84 6.43 28.31
C GLY A 156 10.19 7.75 27.88
N LEU A 157 10.93 8.83 28.06
CA LEU A 157 10.47 10.19 27.80
C LEU A 157 11.46 10.90 26.86
N VAL A 158 10.97 11.78 26.02
CA VAL A 158 11.78 12.66 25.16
C VAL A 158 11.43 14.11 25.46
N GLN A 159 12.45 14.96 25.54
CA GLN A 159 12.28 16.40 25.62
C GLN A 159 11.97 16.95 24.23
N SER A 160 10.84 17.60 24.09
CA SER A 160 10.37 18.22 22.84
C SER A 160 10.10 19.71 23.04
N MET A 161 9.79 20.42 21.98
CA MET A 161 9.32 21.82 22.04
C MET A 161 7.97 21.95 22.76
N HIS A 162 7.19 20.88 22.83
CA HIS A 162 5.92 20.80 23.56
C HIS A 162 6.08 20.34 25.02
N GLY A 163 7.34 20.24 25.50
CA GLY A 163 7.66 19.69 26.81
C GLY A 163 8.10 18.24 26.75
N VAL A 164 7.90 17.52 27.86
CA VAL A 164 8.28 16.11 27.97
C VAL A 164 7.16 15.24 27.40
N LEU A 165 7.47 14.46 26.38
CA LEU A 165 6.53 13.54 25.73
C LEU A 165 6.89 12.07 26.01
N PRO A 166 5.90 11.17 26.06
CA PRO A 166 6.15 9.73 26.13
C PRO A 166 6.68 9.22 24.79
N ILE A 167 7.47 8.16 24.82
CA ILE A 167 7.94 7.43 23.65
C ILE A 167 7.15 6.13 23.49
N PRO A 168 6.62 5.83 22.27
CA PRO A 168 6.65 6.64 21.04
C PRO A 168 5.83 7.92 21.15
N ALA A 169 6.27 8.99 20.46
CA ALA A 169 5.56 10.27 20.45
C ALA A 169 4.13 10.13 19.88
N PRO A 170 3.16 10.95 20.33
CA PRO A 170 1.75 10.83 19.91
C PRO A 170 1.54 10.85 18.41
N ALA A 171 2.21 11.73 17.68
CA ALA A 171 2.15 11.79 16.21
C ALA A 171 2.70 10.53 15.55
N THR A 172 3.79 9.95 16.10
CA THR A 172 4.36 8.68 15.62
C THR A 172 3.37 7.53 15.80
N LEU A 173 2.69 7.42 16.95
CA LEU A 173 1.67 6.40 17.16
C LEU A 173 0.50 6.57 16.18
N ARG A 174 0.06 7.80 15.97
CA ARG A 174 -1.03 8.10 15.02
C ARG A 174 -0.68 7.69 13.59
N LEU A 175 0.52 8.00 13.14
CA LEU A 175 1.01 7.61 11.81
C LEU A 175 1.05 6.11 11.62
N LEU A 176 1.36 5.35 12.66
CA LEU A 176 1.62 3.92 12.59
C LEU A 176 0.50 3.05 13.15
N GLU A 177 -0.72 3.59 13.22
CA GLU A 177 -1.91 2.78 13.48
C GLU A 177 -2.05 1.66 12.43
N GLY A 178 -2.22 0.42 12.92
CA GLY A 178 -2.30 -0.78 12.07
C GLY A 178 -0.97 -1.48 11.79
N PHE A 179 0.17 -0.91 12.19
CA PHE A 179 1.47 -1.58 12.13
C PHE A 179 1.64 -2.54 13.31
N GLN A 180 2.48 -3.56 13.09
CA GLN A 180 2.86 -4.49 14.15
C GLN A 180 4.00 -3.94 14.98
N TRP A 181 3.92 -4.10 16.31
CA TRP A 181 4.92 -3.63 17.26
C TRP A 181 5.40 -4.75 18.16
N HIS A 182 6.63 -4.62 18.66
CA HIS A 182 7.18 -5.49 19.70
C HIS A 182 7.99 -4.68 20.72
N ASP A 183 8.03 -5.17 21.94
CA ASP A 183 8.89 -4.64 23.00
C ASP A 183 10.15 -5.51 23.08
N ASP A 184 11.30 -4.88 22.89
CA ASP A 184 12.62 -5.51 23.03
C ASP A 184 13.36 -5.07 24.31
N GLY A 185 12.68 -4.31 25.18
CA GLY A 185 13.22 -3.80 26.44
C GLY A 185 14.24 -2.66 26.28
N VAL A 186 14.48 -2.16 25.05
CA VAL A 186 15.46 -1.10 24.80
C VAL A 186 14.80 0.27 24.88
N ILE A 187 15.26 1.11 25.80
CA ILE A 187 14.74 2.45 26.07
C ILE A 187 15.22 3.45 25.01
N GLY A 188 14.38 4.46 24.74
CA GLY A 188 14.65 5.56 23.83
C GLY A 188 13.73 5.57 22.63
N GLU A 189 13.75 6.66 21.88
CA GLU A 189 12.97 6.81 20.66
C GLU A 189 13.58 5.94 19.57
N ARG A 190 12.82 4.96 19.11
CA ARG A 190 13.21 3.97 18.11
C ARG A 190 12.64 4.31 16.74
N VAL A 191 11.47 4.91 16.71
CA VAL A 191 10.81 5.36 15.50
C VAL A 191 10.54 6.84 15.62
N THR A 192 11.20 7.62 14.76
CA THR A 192 11.02 9.08 14.71
C THR A 192 9.78 9.45 13.89
N PRO A 193 9.20 10.65 14.07
CA PRO A 193 8.09 11.12 13.24
C PRO A 193 8.39 11.08 11.74
N THR A 194 9.62 11.44 11.30
CA THR A 194 10.05 11.39 9.90
C THR A 194 10.09 9.96 9.38
N GLY A 195 10.64 9.03 10.15
CA GLY A 195 10.65 7.61 9.82
C GLY A 195 9.24 7.02 9.75
N ALA A 196 8.37 7.37 10.69
CA ALA A 196 6.97 6.96 10.72
C ALA A 196 6.20 7.43 9.48
N ALA A 197 6.41 8.69 9.06
CA ALA A 197 5.75 9.23 7.87
C ALA A 197 6.21 8.54 6.58
N ILE A 198 7.49 8.22 6.46
CA ILE A 198 8.03 7.45 5.34
C ILE A 198 7.39 6.04 5.31
N LEU A 199 7.30 5.37 6.46
CA LEU A 199 6.63 4.07 6.56
C LEU A 199 5.16 4.15 6.17
N ARG A 200 4.42 5.13 6.72
CA ARG A 200 2.99 5.33 6.42
C ARG A 200 2.75 5.53 4.94
N TYR A 201 3.62 6.26 4.28
CA TYR A 201 3.54 6.51 2.85
C TYR A 201 3.85 5.26 2.00
N LEU A 202 4.89 4.51 2.36
CA LEU A 202 5.41 3.43 1.52
C LEU A 202 4.71 2.09 1.75
N VAL A 203 4.42 1.75 3.02
CA VAL A 203 4.02 0.40 3.38
C VAL A 203 2.56 0.15 3.05
N SER A 204 2.34 -0.78 2.16
CA SER A 204 1.03 -1.37 1.86
C SER A 204 1.00 -2.80 2.39
N ALA A 205 -0.13 -3.24 2.93
CA ALA A 205 -0.26 -4.61 3.42
C ALA A 205 0.11 -5.64 2.34
N GLY A 206 1.03 -6.55 2.65
CA GLY A 206 1.43 -7.60 1.71
C GLY A 206 2.65 -8.38 2.19
N ASP A 207 2.71 -9.68 1.83
CA ASP A 207 3.88 -10.51 2.08
C ASP A 207 5.00 -10.16 1.12
N VAL A 208 6.24 -10.27 1.61
CA VAL A 208 7.43 -10.17 0.77
C VAL A 208 7.52 -11.40 -0.12
N ARG A 209 7.43 -11.19 -1.44
CA ARG A 209 7.65 -12.26 -2.44
C ARG A 209 8.52 -11.70 -3.55
N GLY A 210 9.56 -12.40 -3.90
CA GLY A 210 10.42 -11.99 -5.01
C GLY A 210 11.85 -12.49 -4.84
N LYS A 211 12.66 -12.25 -5.86
CA LYS A 211 14.09 -12.53 -5.82
C LYS A 211 14.81 -11.34 -5.21
N LEU A 212 15.55 -11.57 -4.14
CA LEU A 212 16.40 -10.54 -3.53
C LEU A 212 17.43 -10.06 -4.55
N ARG A 213 17.42 -8.77 -4.84
CA ARG A 213 18.36 -8.11 -5.76
C ARG A 213 19.57 -7.58 -5.00
N THR A 214 19.32 -6.85 -3.94
CA THR A 214 20.36 -6.24 -3.09
C THR A 214 19.77 -5.89 -1.72
N HIS A 215 20.63 -5.49 -0.81
CA HIS A 215 20.26 -5.00 0.51
C HIS A 215 21.18 -3.86 0.91
N GLY A 216 20.81 -3.10 1.95
CA GLY A 216 21.65 -2.08 2.55
C GLY A 216 21.29 -1.87 4.01
N VAL A 217 22.23 -1.27 4.75
CA VAL A 217 22.12 -1.02 6.18
C VAL A 217 22.39 0.46 6.47
N GLY A 218 21.42 1.13 7.08
CA GLY A 218 21.52 2.53 7.50
C GLY A 218 21.55 2.66 9.02
N PHE A 219 22.59 3.28 9.54
CA PHE A 219 22.79 3.50 10.97
C PHE A 219 22.26 4.85 11.41
N GLY A 220 21.55 4.86 12.55
CA GLY A 220 21.25 6.09 13.28
C GLY A 220 22.43 6.56 14.12
N THR A 221 22.30 7.76 14.69
CA THR A 221 23.36 8.43 15.46
C THR A 221 23.44 8.00 16.93
N ARG A 222 22.31 7.47 17.48
CA ARG A 222 22.25 7.06 18.89
C ARG A 222 22.85 5.67 19.10
N SER A 223 23.46 5.44 20.27
CA SER A 223 23.86 4.11 20.71
C SER A 223 22.72 3.46 21.50
N LEU A 224 22.35 2.24 21.13
CA LEU A 224 21.33 1.44 21.81
C LEU A 224 21.95 0.37 22.73
N GLY A 225 23.27 0.37 22.88
CA GLY A 225 23.98 -0.57 23.75
C GLY A 225 24.03 -1.99 23.20
N ALA A 226 23.03 -2.81 23.51
CA ALA A 226 23.04 -4.24 23.20
C ALA A 226 22.71 -4.60 21.74
N ILE A 227 22.03 -3.72 21.04
CA ILE A 227 21.62 -3.96 19.65
C ILE A 227 22.11 -2.87 18.71
N PRO A 228 22.37 -3.18 17.43
CA PRO A 228 22.76 -2.16 16.46
C PRO A 228 21.61 -1.20 16.19
N ASN A 229 21.86 0.10 16.29
CA ASN A 229 20.89 1.12 15.91
C ASN A 229 20.87 1.27 14.39
N CYS A 230 20.25 0.32 13.70
CA CYS A 230 20.19 0.34 12.25
C CYS A 230 18.83 -0.05 11.70
N LEU A 231 18.56 0.47 10.52
CA LEU A 231 17.50 0.02 9.61
C LEU A 231 18.15 -0.80 8.49
N ARG A 232 17.68 -2.02 8.29
CA ARG A 232 18.07 -2.82 7.15
C ARG A 232 16.99 -2.73 6.07
N VAL A 233 17.40 -2.53 4.83
CA VAL A 233 16.50 -2.60 3.68
C VAL A 233 16.85 -3.79 2.80
N MET A 234 15.85 -4.48 2.32
CA MET A 234 15.98 -5.56 1.34
C MET A 234 15.18 -5.19 0.10
N ILE A 235 15.82 -5.22 -1.06
CA ILE A 235 15.25 -4.78 -2.33
C ILE A 235 15.07 -5.99 -3.22
N PHE A 236 13.80 -6.26 -3.54
CA PHE A 236 13.42 -7.40 -4.35
C PHE A 236 13.07 -6.94 -5.76
N GLU A 237 13.41 -7.78 -6.74
CA GLU A 237 12.83 -7.64 -8.06
C GLU A 237 11.31 -7.76 -7.89
N ALA A 238 10.57 -6.77 -8.34
CA ALA A 238 9.12 -6.95 -8.42
C ALA A 238 8.87 -8.19 -9.30
N PRO A 239 8.02 -9.13 -8.87
CA PRO A 239 7.59 -10.18 -9.77
C PRO A 239 7.16 -9.52 -11.07
N LEU A 240 7.56 -10.08 -12.24
CA LEU A 240 7.12 -9.59 -13.55
C LEU A 240 5.65 -9.24 -13.43
N ALA A 241 5.34 -7.97 -13.59
CA ALA A 241 4.07 -7.33 -13.37
C ALA A 241 2.99 -8.31 -12.87
N SER A 242 2.83 -8.47 -11.57
CA SER A 242 1.52 -8.86 -11.10
C SER A 242 0.61 -7.73 -11.61
N LEU A 243 -0.19 -8.03 -12.62
CA LEU A 243 -1.35 -7.21 -12.96
C LEU A 243 -1.93 -6.75 -11.62
N PRO A 244 -2.33 -5.48 -11.44
CA PRO A 244 -2.83 -5.00 -10.18
C PRO A 244 -3.80 -6.03 -9.63
N GLY A 245 -3.30 -6.84 -8.70
CA GLY A 245 -3.96 -8.04 -8.21
C GLY A 245 -4.73 -7.69 -6.95
N GLU A 246 -5.97 -8.07 -6.92
CA GLU A 246 -6.78 -8.06 -5.71
C GLU A 246 -6.45 -9.34 -4.93
N ARG A 247 -6.00 -9.21 -3.68
CA ARG A 247 -5.86 -10.37 -2.79
C ARG A 247 -7.23 -10.76 -2.29
N LEU A 248 -7.55 -12.02 -2.49
CA LEU A 248 -8.83 -12.60 -2.11
C LEU A 248 -8.59 -13.89 -1.35
N ILE A 249 -9.64 -14.45 -0.80
CA ILE A 249 -9.62 -15.78 -0.21
C ILE A 249 -10.51 -16.68 -1.05
N GLU A 250 -9.99 -17.84 -1.42
CA GLU A 250 -10.78 -18.97 -1.86
C GLU A 250 -11.06 -19.87 -0.67
N LEU A 251 -12.33 -19.97 -0.27
CA LEU A 251 -12.83 -20.85 0.77
C LEU A 251 -13.55 -22.04 0.10
N ALA A 252 -13.26 -23.26 0.53
CA ALA A 252 -13.79 -24.45 -0.08
C ALA A 252 -14.25 -25.48 0.97
N PHE A 253 -15.34 -26.20 0.68
CA PHE A 253 -15.85 -27.30 1.45
C PHE A 253 -16.68 -28.24 0.57
N GLU A 254 -17.03 -29.40 1.07
CA GLU A 254 -17.87 -30.40 0.42
C GLU A 254 -19.13 -30.64 1.22
N VAL A 255 -20.25 -30.95 0.50
CA VAL A 255 -21.53 -31.28 1.09
C VAL A 255 -22.09 -32.53 0.37
N ASP A 256 -22.37 -33.62 1.13
CA ASP A 256 -22.88 -34.89 0.60
C ASP A 256 -24.19 -35.35 1.23
N ASP A 257 -24.74 -34.63 2.20
CA ASP A 257 -25.89 -34.98 3.01
C ASP A 257 -27.01 -33.89 3.06
N GLN A 258 -26.91 -32.86 2.24
CA GLN A 258 -27.91 -31.80 2.08
C GLN A 258 -28.67 -32.01 0.76
N THR A 259 -30.00 -31.78 0.76
CA THR A 259 -30.77 -31.90 -0.49
C THR A 259 -30.30 -30.82 -1.49
N PRO A 260 -30.35 -31.09 -2.81
CA PRO A 260 -29.98 -30.09 -3.81
C PRO A 260 -30.76 -28.77 -3.70
N GLU A 261 -32.03 -28.86 -3.31
CA GLU A 261 -32.93 -27.71 -3.13
C GLU A 261 -32.49 -26.85 -1.93
N ASP A 262 -32.23 -27.46 -0.77
CA ASP A 262 -31.73 -26.75 0.41
C ASP A 262 -30.36 -26.15 0.18
N LEU A 263 -29.49 -26.91 -0.49
CA LEU A 263 -28.16 -26.41 -0.83
C LEU A 263 -28.25 -25.19 -1.77
N ALA A 264 -29.12 -25.24 -2.78
CA ALA A 264 -29.31 -24.11 -3.70
C ALA A 264 -29.74 -22.84 -2.96
N GLN A 265 -30.70 -22.96 -2.03
CA GLN A 265 -31.14 -21.84 -1.20
C GLN A 265 -30.04 -21.32 -0.27
N ALA A 266 -29.25 -22.21 0.35
CA ALA A 266 -28.10 -21.85 1.17
C ALA A 266 -27.06 -21.06 0.36
N LEU A 267 -26.74 -21.53 -0.84
CA LEU A 267 -25.80 -20.86 -1.73
C LEU A 267 -26.30 -19.51 -2.22
N ASP A 268 -27.60 -19.34 -2.43
CA ASP A 268 -28.16 -18.03 -2.78
C ASP A 268 -28.06 -17.04 -1.62
N ARG A 269 -28.31 -17.50 -0.38
CA ARG A 269 -28.08 -16.67 0.82
C ARG A 269 -26.61 -16.30 0.97
N LEU A 270 -25.67 -17.23 0.79
CA LEU A 270 -24.24 -16.94 0.83
C LEU A 270 -23.80 -15.95 -0.26
N ARG A 271 -24.36 -16.05 -1.49
CA ARG A 271 -24.08 -15.10 -2.58
C ARG A 271 -24.50 -13.67 -2.26
N ALA A 272 -25.56 -13.50 -1.47
CA ALA A 272 -26.09 -12.20 -1.10
C ALA A 272 -25.31 -11.51 0.02
N LEU A 273 -24.40 -12.22 0.70
CA LEU A 273 -23.62 -11.67 1.80
C LEU A 273 -22.54 -10.69 1.29
N GLU A 274 -22.32 -9.63 2.05
CA GLU A 274 -21.26 -8.67 1.79
C GLU A 274 -19.88 -9.34 1.83
N GLY A 275 -19.04 -9.01 0.86
CA GLY A 275 -17.68 -9.56 0.75
C GLY A 275 -17.60 -10.84 -0.07
N VAL A 276 -18.71 -11.49 -0.43
CA VAL A 276 -18.72 -12.62 -1.36
C VAL A 276 -18.72 -12.11 -2.79
N LEU A 277 -17.72 -12.53 -3.55
CA LEU A 277 -17.53 -12.13 -4.95
C LEU A 277 -18.03 -13.19 -5.94
N ASN A 278 -17.97 -14.45 -5.55
CA ASN A 278 -18.44 -15.57 -6.36
C ASN A 278 -18.72 -16.80 -5.48
N VAL A 279 -19.69 -17.60 -5.88
CA VAL A 279 -19.98 -18.92 -5.31
C VAL A 279 -20.15 -19.90 -6.45
N LEU A 280 -19.35 -20.97 -6.46
CA LEU A 280 -19.37 -22.04 -7.45
C LEU A 280 -19.68 -23.36 -6.78
N THR A 281 -20.38 -24.23 -7.48
CA THR A 281 -20.53 -25.64 -7.13
C THR A 281 -19.89 -26.52 -8.19
N VAL A 282 -19.21 -27.57 -7.74
CA VAL A 282 -18.56 -28.55 -8.59
C VAL A 282 -19.00 -29.93 -8.14
N PRO A 283 -19.76 -30.68 -8.96
CA PRO A 283 -20.08 -32.07 -8.66
C PRO A 283 -18.79 -32.90 -8.54
N ALA A 284 -18.69 -33.70 -7.50
CA ALA A 284 -17.55 -34.54 -7.23
C ALA A 284 -18.00 -35.91 -6.68
N VAL A 285 -17.07 -36.85 -6.66
CA VAL A 285 -17.23 -38.15 -6.00
C VAL A 285 -16.36 -38.18 -4.77
N GLY A 286 -16.97 -38.28 -3.61
CA GLY A 286 -16.29 -38.31 -2.33
C GLY A 286 -15.99 -39.72 -1.83
N LYS A 287 -15.77 -39.83 -0.51
CA LYS A 287 -15.47 -41.08 0.19
C LYS A 287 -16.58 -42.11 -0.04
N ALA A 288 -16.18 -43.36 -0.25
CA ALA A 288 -17.10 -44.51 -0.53
C ALA A 288 -17.95 -44.35 -1.77
N GLY A 289 -17.53 -43.56 -2.78
CA GLY A 289 -18.26 -43.37 -4.03
C GLY A 289 -19.51 -42.51 -3.94
N ARG A 290 -19.69 -41.76 -2.83
CA ARG A 290 -20.83 -40.84 -2.69
C ARG A 290 -20.71 -39.64 -3.59
N LEU A 291 -21.79 -39.27 -4.21
CA LEU A 291 -21.91 -38.00 -4.91
C LEU A 291 -21.87 -36.86 -3.88
N THR A 292 -21.05 -35.87 -4.11
CA THR A 292 -20.93 -34.71 -3.26
C THR A 292 -20.85 -33.43 -4.10
N ASN A 293 -21.22 -32.32 -3.52
CA ASN A 293 -21.06 -31.01 -4.11
C ASN A 293 -19.88 -30.28 -3.44
N GLY A 294 -18.80 -30.09 -4.20
CA GLY A 294 -17.75 -29.18 -3.80
C GLY A 294 -18.21 -27.75 -3.95
N VAL A 295 -18.18 -26.98 -2.89
CA VAL A 295 -18.53 -25.54 -2.87
C VAL A 295 -17.28 -24.72 -2.75
N ARG A 296 -17.14 -23.69 -3.60
CA ARG A 296 -16.04 -22.72 -3.56
C ARG A 296 -16.59 -21.31 -3.52
N LEU A 297 -16.13 -20.54 -2.54
CA LEU A 297 -16.43 -19.12 -2.41
C LEU A 297 -15.18 -18.32 -2.68
N LEU A 298 -15.29 -17.25 -3.47
CA LEU A 298 -14.28 -16.22 -3.59
C LEU A 298 -14.74 -15.02 -2.78
N LEU A 299 -13.93 -14.58 -1.81
CA LEU A 299 -14.36 -13.58 -0.85
C LEU A 299 -13.23 -12.58 -0.50
N ARG A 300 -13.64 -11.46 0.09
CA ARG A 300 -12.71 -10.44 0.60
C ARG A 300 -12.11 -10.91 1.91
N PRO A 301 -10.78 -10.72 2.14
CA PRO A 301 -10.09 -11.19 3.34
C PRO A 301 -10.70 -10.70 4.64
N GLU A 302 -11.20 -9.46 4.66
CA GLU A 302 -11.76 -8.81 5.84
C GLU A 302 -13.02 -9.50 6.38
N GLN A 303 -13.73 -10.25 5.52
CA GLN A 303 -14.99 -10.93 5.85
C GLN A 303 -14.81 -12.42 6.17
N LEU A 304 -13.58 -12.93 6.20
CA LEU A 304 -13.30 -14.36 6.31
C LEU A 304 -14.03 -15.01 7.50
N GLN A 305 -13.85 -14.49 8.72
CA GLN A 305 -14.44 -15.12 9.91
C GLN A 305 -15.96 -15.12 9.87
N PHE A 306 -16.58 -14.01 9.48
CA PHE A 306 -18.02 -13.90 9.32
C PHE A 306 -18.56 -14.89 8.31
N LEU A 307 -17.85 -15.10 7.18
CA LEU A 307 -18.26 -16.01 6.13
C LEU A 307 -18.02 -17.49 6.48
N ILE A 308 -17.02 -17.80 7.27
CA ILE A 308 -16.83 -19.14 7.87
C ILE A 308 -18.09 -19.50 8.71
N ASP A 309 -18.49 -18.62 9.60
CA ASP A 309 -19.65 -18.82 10.47
C ASP A 309 -20.94 -18.93 9.66
N ALA A 310 -21.06 -18.16 8.57
CA ALA A 310 -22.21 -18.24 7.67
C ALA A 310 -22.25 -19.58 6.93
N CYS A 311 -21.13 -20.10 6.44
CA CYS A 311 -21.07 -21.41 5.78
C CYS A 311 -21.51 -22.54 6.72
N PHE A 312 -21.04 -22.56 7.97
CA PHE A 312 -21.46 -23.54 8.96
C PHE A 312 -22.95 -23.44 9.36
N ARG A 313 -23.50 -22.24 9.27
CA ARG A 313 -24.93 -22.01 9.60
C ARG A 313 -25.86 -22.40 8.47
N GLU A 314 -25.45 -22.18 7.22
CA GLU A 314 -26.29 -22.36 6.03
C GLU A 314 -26.14 -23.77 5.42
N THR A 315 -25.12 -24.53 5.75
CA THR A 315 -24.85 -25.83 5.17
C THR A 315 -24.58 -26.89 6.23
N THR A 316 -24.63 -28.16 5.85
CA THR A 316 -24.35 -29.31 6.72
C THR A 316 -22.84 -29.60 6.83
N THR A 317 -21.98 -28.82 6.16
CA THR A 317 -20.53 -29.05 6.24
C THR A 317 -20.03 -28.94 7.67
N ILE A 318 -19.15 -29.85 8.07
CA ILE A 318 -18.48 -29.86 9.38
C ILE A 318 -17.03 -29.38 9.33
N GLY A 319 -16.57 -29.05 8.14
CA GLY A 319 -15.17 -28.56 7.96
C GLY A 319 -15.02 -27.83 6.63
N LEU A 320 -14.21 -26.80 6.65
CA LEU A 320 -13.86 -26.02 5.46
C LEU A 320 -12.36 -25.67 5.49
N ARG A 321 -11.85 -25.34 4.35
CA ARG A 321 -10.47 -24.90 4.16
C ARG A 321 -10.43 -23.63 3.34
N TRP A 322 -9.41 -22.83 3.54
CA TRP A 322 -9.21 -21.61 2.75
C TRP A 322 -7.74 -21.35 2.49
N HIS A 323 -7.49 -20.58 1.45
CA HIS A 323 -6.17 -20.04 1.12
C HIS A 323 -6.31 -18.69 0.43
N VAL A 324 -5.24 -17.91 0.53
CA VAL A 324 -5.15 -16.61 -0.13
C VAL A 324 -4.84 -16.83 -1.60
N VAL A 325 -5.59 -16.16 -2.48
CA VAL A 325 -5.39 -16.18 -3.93
C VAL A 325 -5.18 -14.76 -4.47
N ASP A 326 -4.30 -14.63 -5.45
CA ASP A 326 -4.12 -13.40 -6.17
C ASP A 326 -5.01 -13.41 -7.42
N ARG A 327 -5.84 -12.37 -7.59
CA ARG A 327 -6.75 -12.23 -8.72
C ARG A 327 -6.34 -11.05 -9.59
N ALA A 328 -5.95 -11.30 -10.82
CA ALA A 328 -5.75 -10.26 -11.82
C ALA A 328 -7.09 -9.85 -12.48
N LYS A 329 -7.32 -8.55 -12.61
CA LYS A 329 -8.48 -7.99 -13.31
C LYS A 329 -8.02 -7.10 -14.45
N LEU A 330 -8.67 -7.21 -15.58
CA LEU A 330 -8.52 -6.22 -16.65
C LEU A 330 -9.32 -4.96 -16.29
N PRO A 331 -8.82 -3.77 -16.62
CA PRO A 331 -9.59 -2.53 -16.53
C PRO A 331 -10.90 -2.65 -17.31
N ARG A 332 -12.00 -2.26 -16.67
CA ARG A 332 -13.33 -2.32 -17.28
C ARG A 332 -14.10 -1.04 -16.98
N GLN A 333 -14.87 -0.59 -17.96
CA GLN A 333 -15.82 0.51 -17.84
C GLN A 333 -17.23 0.02 -18.12
N ALA A 334 -18.19 0.43 -17.32
CA ALA A 334 -19.60 0.24 -17.62
C ALA A 334 -20.10 1.47 -18.38
N MET A 335 -20.80 1.25 -19.48
CA MET A 335 -21.38 2.31 -20.31
C MET A 335 -22.86 1.99 -20.53
N GLU A 336 -23.72 3.01 -20.49
CA GLU A 336 -25.08 2.91 -21.00
C GLU A 336 -25.09 3.40 -22.45
N ILE A 337 -25.66 2.60 -23.33
CA ILE A 337 -25.82 2.94 -24.74
C ILE A 337 -27.26 2.73 -25.16
N GLU A 338 -27.75 3.55 -26.07
CA GLU A 338 -29.07 3.42 -26.66
C GLU A 338 -28.97 2.76 -28.05
N VAL A 339 -29.60 1.63 -28.22
CA VAL A 339 -29.64 0.86 -29.48
C VAL A 339 -31.04 0.38 -29.74
N ALA A 340 -31.56 0.64 -30.94
CA ALA A 340 -32.89 0.28 -31.36
C ALA A 340 -34.01 0.73 -30.37
N GLY A 341 -33.83 1.95 -29.78
CA GLY A 341 -34.78 2.50 -28.81
C GLY A 341 -34.73 1.84 -27.42
N ARG A 342 -33.69 1.05 -27.10
CA ARG A 342 -33.49 0.38 -25.81
C ARG A 342 -32.17 0.84 -25.18
N ARG A 343 -32.18 1.08 -23.88
CA ARG A 343 -31.00 1.30 -23.09
C ARG A 343 -30.34 -0.01 -22.70
N LEU A 344 -29.10 -0.19 -23.08
CA LEU A 344 -28.31 -1.38 -22.80
C LEU A 344 -27.11 -1.00 -21.96
N GLU A 345 -26.88 -1.72 -20.87
CA GLU A 345 -25.64 -1.63 -20.10
C GLU A 345 -24.59 -2.51 -20.74
N VAL A 346 -23.46 -1.91 -21.11
CA VAL A 346 -22.35 -2.59 -21.81
C VAL A 346 -21.09 -2.45 -20.99
N LYS A 347 -20.40 -3.56 -20.74
CA LYS A 347 -19.06 -3.58 -20.16
C LYS A 347 -18.02 -3.58 -21.26
N VAL A 348 -17.20 -2.55 -21.29
CA VAL A 348 -16.03 -2.45 -22.16
C VAL A 348 -14.79 -2.82 -21.35
N VAL A 349 -13.97 -3.72 -21.90
CA VAL A 349 -12.77 -4.25 -21.26
C VAL A 349 -11.58 -3.99 -22.17
N GLU A 350 -10.51 -3.43 -21.58
CA GLU A 350 -9.23 -3.30 -22.26
C GLU A 350 -8.43 -4.60 -22.14
N ARG A 351 -8.05 -5.17 -23.28
CA ARG A 351 -7.28 -6.41 -23.35
C ARG A 351 -5.94 -6.16 -24.04
N PRO A 352 -4.92 -7.00 -23.78
CA PRO A 352 -3.75 -7.03 -24.65
C PRO A 352 -4.19 -7.28 -26.10
N GLY A 353 -3.97 -6.30 -26.96
CA GLY A 353 -4.34 -6.40 -28.38
C GLY A 353 -5.68 -5.76 -28.77
N GLY A 354 -6.41 -5.10 -27.85
CA GLY A 354 -7.60 -4.34 -28.22
C GLY A 354 -8.69 -4.27 -27.16
N ARG A 355 -9.78 -3.60 -27.50
CA ARG A 355 -10.94 -3.45 -26.62
C ARG A 355 -12.01 -4.46 -26.99
N THR A 356 -12.72 -4.97 -26.00
CA THR A 356 -13.89 -5.82 -26.19
C THR A 356 -15.07 -5.29 -25.40
N ALA A 357 -16.28 -5.46 -25.94
CA ALA A 357 -17.50 -5.03 -25.29
C ALA A 357 -18.46 -6.23 -25.07
N LYS A 358 -19.22 -6.20 -23.98
CA LYS A 358 -20.21 -7.22 -23.67
C LYS A 358 -21.44 -6.54 -23.07
N VAL A 359 -22.61 -6.78 -23.69
CA VAL A 359 -23.91 -6.36 -23.16
C VAL A 359 -24.27 -7.21 -21.94
N GLU A 360 -24.67 -6.57 -20.85
CA GLU A 360 -25.11 -7.24 -19.63
C GLU A 360 -26.43 -7.99 -19.86
N ALA A 361 -26.48 -9.23 -19.37
CA ALA A 361 -27.65 -10.10 -19.60
C ALA A 361 -28.93 -9.49 -19.02
N ARG A 362 -28.84 -8.76 -17.90
CA ARG A 362 -29.98 -8.12 -17.25
C ARG A 362 -30.66 -7.06 -18.12
N SER A 363 -29.93 -6.39 -19.01
CA SER A 363 -30.50 -5.41 -19.95
C SER A 363 -31.39 -6.05 -21.04
N LEU A 364 -31.36 -7.37 -21.15
CA LEU A 364 -32.10 -8.13 -22.16
C LEU A 364 -33.13 -9.10 -21.56
N GLN A 365 -33.41 -9.01 -20.26
CA GLN A 365 -34.31 -9.95 -19.56
C GLN A 365 -35.76 -9.93 -20.12
N ASP A 366 -36.21 -8.73 -20.53
CA ASP A 366 -37.58 -8.53 -21.02
C ASP A 366 -37.79 -8.94 -22.50
N GLU A 367 -36.68 -9.30 -23.19
CA GLU A 367 -36.77 -9.75 -24.58
C GLU A 367 -36.90 -11.29 -24.64
N ALA A 368 -38.07 -11.78 -24.98
CA ALA A 368 -38.37 -13.21 -25.02
C ALA A 368 -37.68 -13.94 -26.18
N ARG A 369 -37.50 -13.26 -27.33
CA ARG A 369 -36.97 -13.88 -28.56
C ARG A 369 -35.45 -13.97 -28.57
N VAL A 370 -34.95 -15.19 -28.72
CA VAL A 370 -33.49 -15.46 -28.71
C VAL A 370 -32.74 -14.67 -29.83
N VAL A 371 -33.34 -14.65 -31.02
CA VAL A 371 -32.77 -13.98 -32.20
C VAL A 371 -32.60 -12.48 -31.94
N GLU A 372 -33.62 -11.84 -31.33
CA GLU A 372 -33.59 -10.42 -31.05
C GLU A 372 -32.61 -10.11 -29.89
N ARG A 373 -32.52 -10.97 -28.86
CA ARG A 373 -31.48 -10.84 -27.83
C ARG A 373 -30.07 -10.91 -28.44
N GLN A 374 -29.83 -11.81 -29.40
CA GLN A 374 -28.52 -11.90 -30.06
C GLN A 374 -28.25 -10.67 -30.93
N ARG A 375 -29.22 -10.18 -31.68
CA ARG A 375 -29.13 -8.95 -32.47
C ARG A 375 -28.75 -7.74 -31.60
N LEU A 376 -29.51 -7.53 -30.53
CA LEU A 376 -29.27 -6.43 -29.58
C LEU A 376 -27.87 -6.53 -28.94
N ARG A 377 -27.38 -7.74 -28.61
CA ARG A 377 -26.00 -7.92 -28.12
C ARG A 377 -24.99 -7.48 -29.14
N THR A 378 -25.12 -7.90 -30.39
CA THR A 378 -24.18 -7.55 -31.46
C THR A 378 -24.17 -6.05 -31.69
N LEU A 379 -25.33 -5.42 -31.84
CA LEU A 379 -25.45 -3.98 -32.04
C LEU A 379 -24.88 -3.20 -30.87
N GLY A 380 -25.19 -3.61 -29.63
CA GLY A 380 -24.68 -2.99 -28.42
C GLY A 380 -23.17 -3.08 -28.27
N GLN A 381 -22.57 -4.22 -28.66
CA GLN A 381 -21.12 -4.40 -28.67
C GLN A 381 -20.44 -3.49 -29.68
N LYS A 382 -20.95 -3.43 -30.92
CA LYS A 382 -20.41 -2.57 -31.98
C LYS A 382 -20.49 -1.10 -31.56
N ALA A 383 -21.65 -0.63 -31.10
CA ALA A 383 -21.85 0.75 -30.66
C ALA A 383 -20.89 1.13 -29.50
N ALA A 384 -20.68 0.24 -28.55
CA ALA A 384 -19.76 0.50 -27.42
C ALA A 384 -18.28 0.57 -27.85
N LEU A 385 -17.92 -0.05 -28.95
CA LEU A 385 -16.56 -0.01 -29.51
C LEU A 385 -16.36 1.13 -30.51
N GLY A 386 -17.43 1.86 -30.89
CA GLY A 386 -17.37 2.91 -31.89
C GLY A 386 -17.30 2.36 -33.32
N GLU A 387 -17.67 1.10 -33.52
CA GLU A 387 -17.74 0.48 -34.85
C GLU A 387 -19.07 0.89 -35.50
N SER A 388 -19.02 1.73 -36.53
CA SER A 388 -20.19 2.08 -37.32
C SER A 388 -20.66 0.85 -38.11
N ASP A 389 -21.98 0.64 -38.22
CA ASP A 389 -22.54 -0.29 -39.18
C ASP A 389 -22.21 0.22 -40.62
N CYS A 390 -21.08 -0.20 -41.14
CA CYS A 390 -20.83 -0.23 -42.56
C CYS A 390 -21.20 -1.63 -43.06
N ASP A 391 -22.50 -1.88 -43.18
CA ASP A 391 -22.96 -3.00 -44.03
C ASP A 391 -24.28 -2.57 -44.68
N GLU A 392 -24.24 -2.59 -45.98
CA GLU A 392 -25.36 -2.47 -46.92
C GLU A 392 -26.45 -3.48 -46.69
#